data_7eab891648ac196f6eb46d2a47f36ad5
#
_entry.id   7eab891648ac196f6eb46d2a47f36ad5
#
_cell.length_a   1.000
_cell.length_b   1.000
_cell.length_c   1.000
_cell.angle_alpha   90.00
_cell.angle_beta   90.00
_cell.angle_gamma   90.00
#
_symmetry.space_group_name_H-M   'P 1'
#
loop_
_entity.id
_entity.type
_entity.pdbx_description
1 polymer ?
#
loop_
_entity_poly.entity_id
_entity_poly.type
_entity_poly.pdbx_seq_one_letter_code
_entity_poly.pdbx_strand_id
1 'polypeptide(L)'
;MGDVFRKVRSGQPLRIPAAAYNAFVDAAVDLRRRERNSNAGSALEPAQRGIVLVRNDSDDDIEPYHALAITGVLVQPDNEDQERTFHSRTPLTGEIATEESPSLSFVLALQPIKPGDLGRCVLTGVTPARVFITNETDTTCELAAEETVLASTPMGGIPILWKEEGTGEKWAVLELGRPSPGRVTAILGAAQAIPTERNRWRYPWV
;
A
#
# COMPACT_ATOMS: atom_id res chain seq x y z
N MET A 1 42.68 14.27 22.72
CA MET A 1 41.49 13.42 23.06
C MET A 1 41.67 12.11 22.29
N GLY A 2 41.88 10.99 23.00
CA GLY A 2 42.13 9.72 22.30
C GLY A 2 40.85 9.16 21.68
N ASP A 3 40.99 8.51 20.51
CA ASP A 3 39.87 7.85 19.83
C ASP A 3 39.34 6.70 20.70
N VAL A 4 38.08 6.85 21.18
CA VAL A 4 37.38 5.92 22.08
C VAL A 4 37.11 4.55 21.42
N PHE A 5 37.13 4.48 20.08
CA PHE A 5 36.86 3.28 19.29
C PHE A 5 38.11 2.70 18.59
N ARG A 6 39.32 3.05 19.06
CA ARG A 6 40.56 2.54 18.48
C ARG A 6 40.64 1.02 18.59
N LYS A 7 40.86 0.35 17.47
CA LYS A 7 41.07 -1.09 17.41
C LYS A 7 42.37 -1.49 18.10
N VAL A 8 42.34 -2.50 18.95
CA VAL A 8 43.52 -3.09 19.61
C VAL A 8 44.08 -4.23 18.77
N ARG A 9 45.42 -4.42 18.80
CA ARG A 9 46.11 -5.53 18.13
C ARG A 9 46.25 -6.71 19.08
N SER A 10 46.38 -7.91 18.54
CA SER A 10 46.65 -9.13 19.32
C SER A 10 47.94 -8.95 20.16
N GLY A 11 47.87 -9.31 21.44
CA GLY A 11 48.97 -9.18 22.40
C GLY A 11 49.07 -7.81 23.12
N GLN A 12 48.24 -6.82 22.76
CA GLN A 12 48.18 -5.56 23.52
C GLN A 12 47.27 -5.68 24.75
N PRO A 13 47.61 -5.06 25.88
CA PRO A 13 46.75 -5.05 27.04
C PRO A 13 45.46 -4.28 26.71
N LEU A 14 44.32 -4.91 26.93
CA LEU A 14 43.01 -4.30 26.71
C LEU A 14 42.70 -3.33 27.86
N ARG A 15 42.67 -2.04 27.57
CA ARG A 15 42.15 -0.98 28.47
C ARG A 15 40.94 -0.35 27.81
N ILE A 16 39.78 -0.63 28.35
CA ILE A 16 38.51 -0.09 27.83
C ILE A 16 38.18 1.16 28.66
N PRO A 17 38.15 2.37 28.05
CA PRO A 17 37.62 3.56 28.74
C PRO A 17 36.15 3.35 29.14
N ALA A 18 35.76 3.87 30.31
CA ALA A 18 34.38 3.74 30.78
C ALA A 18 33.36 4.22 29.75
N ALA A 19 33.65 5.25 29.00
CA ALA A 19 32.77 5.76 27.92
C ALA A 19 32.56 4.72 26.79
N ALA A 20 33.63 4.00 26.40
CA ALA A 20 33.54 2.95 25.39
C ALA A 20 32.73 1.74 25.91
N TYR A 21 32.98 1.35 27.17
CA TYR A 21 32.23 0.27 27.80
C TYR A 21 30.72 0.60 27.87
N ASN A 22 30.38 1.81 28.33
CA ASN A 22 28.98 2.25 28.40
C ASN A 22 28.33 2.27 27.01
N ALA A 23 29.04 2.73 25.97
CA ALA A 23 28.51 2.71 24.60
C ALA A 23 28.25 1.26 24.12
N PHE A 24 29.10 0.28 24.49
CA PHE A 24 28.83 -1.13 24.17
C PHE A 24 27.62 -1.67 24.93
N VAL A 25 27.46 -1.31 26.21
CA VAL A 25 26.29 -1.71 26.99
C VAL A 25 25.01 -1.12 26.41
N ASP A 26 25.03 0.17 26.06
CA ASP A 26 23.88 0.85 25.46
C ASP A 26 23.50 0.22 24.11
N ALA A 27 24.49 -0.07 23.27
CA ALA A 27 24.28 -0.77 21.98
C ALA A 27 23.72 -2.18 22.19
N ALA A 28 24.21 -2.92 23.20
CA ALA A 28 23.69 -4.25 23.50
C ALA A 28 22.26 -4.22 24.07
N VAL A 29 21.93 -3.21 24.89
CA VAL A 29 20.57 -2.98 25.40
C VAL A 29 19.63 -2.63 24.24
N ASP A 30 20.07 -1.76 23.33
CA ASP A 30 19.28 -1.35 22.15
C ASP A 30 19.03 -2.55 21.20
N LEU A 31 20.08 -3.37 20.95
CA LEU A 31 19.94 -4.59 20.17
C LEU A 31 18.93 -5.55 20.79
N ARG A 32 19.02 -5.82 22.12
CA ARG A 32 18.05 -6.67 22.83
C ARG A 32 16.65 -6.10 22.85
N ARG A 33 16.51 -4.76 22.85
CA ARG A 33 15.21 -4.10 22.76
C ARG A 33 14.61 -4.30 21.35
N ARG A 34 15.43 -4.16 20.31
CA ARG A 34 15.03 -4.42 18.92
C ARG A 34 14.66 -5.89 18.71
N GLU A 35 15.48 -6.83 19.23
CA GLU A 35 15.19 -8.27 19.17
C GLU A 35 13.90 -8.64 19.91
N ARG A 36 13.66 -8.07 21.09
CA ARG A 36 12.39 -8.28 21.83
C ARG A 36 11.19 -7.70 21.07
N ASN A 37 11.35 -6.51 20.52
CA ASN A 37 10.29 -5.89 19.72
C ASN A 37 10.07 -6.64 18.40
N SER A 38 11.14 -7.13 17.75
CA SER A 38 11.02 -7.96 16.55
C SER A 38 10.48 -9.35 16.86
N ASN A 39 10.84 -9.96 17.98
CA ASN A 39 10.32 -11.27 18.38
C ASN A 39 8.91 -11.22 18.99
N ALA A 40 8.55 -10.14 19.69
CA ALA A 40 7.17 -9.93 20.18
C ALA A 40 6.22 -9.52 19.03
N GLY A 41 6.71 -8.79 18.02
CA GLY A 41 5.95 -8.45 16.82
C GLY A 41 6.01 -9.52 15.74
N SER A 42 7.16 -10.22 15.61
CA SER A 42 7.41 -11.17 14.52
C SER A 42 6.60 -12.46 14.57
N ALA A 43 6.01 -12.80 15.73
CA ALA A 43 5.14 -13.99 15.84
C ALA A 43 3.68 -13.70 15.49
N LEU A 44 3.26 -12.43 15.43
CA LEU A 44 1.87 -12.02 15.21
C LEU A 44 1.71 -10.89 14.17
N GLU A 45 2.78 -10.20 13.78
CA GLU A 45 2.71 -9.30 12.63
C GLU A 45 3.18 -10.06 11.39
N PRO A 46 2.26 -10.50 10.52
CA PRO A 46 2.64 -10.84 9.16
C PRO A 46 3.36 -9.61 8.60
N ALA A 47 4.64 -9.79 8.22
CA ALA A 47 5.38 -8.71 7.56
C ALA A 47 4.49 -8.20 6.43
N GLN A 48 3.94 -7.00 6.57
CA GLN A 48 3.14 -6.37 5.52
C GLN A 48 4.07 -6.16 4.33
N ARG A 49 4.13 -7.18 3.48
CA ARG A 49 4.79 -7.08 2.18
C ARG A 49 3.88 -6.23 1.30
N GLY A 50 4.47 -5.25 0.61
CA GLY A 50 3.68 -4.37 -0.25
C GLY A 50 3.43 -2.97 0.32
N ILE A 51 4.21 -2.54 1.31
CA ILE A 51 4.26 -1.13 1.71
C ILE A 51 5.15 -0.38 0.73
N VAL A 52 4.63 0.72 0.21
CA VAL A 52 5.31 1.63 -0.72
C VAL A 52 5.28 3.05 -0.15
N LEU A 53 6.18 3.91 -0.66
CA LEU A 53 6.14 5.35 -0.41
C LEU A 53 5.38 6.03 -1.54
N VAL A 54 4.43 6.88 -1.18
CA VAL A 54 3.62 7.63 -2.14
C VAL A 54 3.62 9.09 -1.74
N ARG A 55 3.85 9.99 -2.70
CA ARG A 55 3.63 11.41 -2.53
C ARG A 55 2.18 11.74 -2.83
N ASN A 56 1.56 12.49 -1.95
CA ASN A 56 0.23 13.02 -2.18
C ASN A 56 0.33 14.22 -3.12
N ASP A 57 -0.13 14.07 -4.35
CA ASP A 57 -0.15 15.13 -5.37
C ASP A 57 -1.54 15.81 -5.45
N SER A 58 -2.52 15.43 -4.60
CA SER A 58 -3.78 16.15 -4.45
C SER A 58 -3.62 17.40 -3.61
N ASP A 59 -4.60 18.29 -3.67
CA ASP A 59 -4.65 19.54 -2.89
C ASP A 59 -5.16 19.31 -1.44
N ASP A 60 -5.67 18.11 -1.12
CA ASP A 60 -6.27 17.77 0.16
C ASP A 60 -5.41 16.84 1.01
N ASP A 61 -5.56 16.92 2.33
CA ASP A 61 -4.97 16.00 3.28
C ASP A 61 -5.61 14.60 3.13
N ILE A 62 -4.78 13.57 3.07
CA ILE A 62 -5.25 12.18 3.03
C ILE A 62 -5.21 11.60 4.44
N GLU A 63 -6.37 11.18 4.92
CA GLU A 63 -6.50 10.55 6.23
C GLU A 63 -5.97 9.10 6.23
N PRO A 64 -5.56 8.58 7.40
CA PRO A 64 -5.14 7.18 7.51
C PRO A 64 -6.24 6.22 7.03
N TYR A 65 -5.83 5.17 6.32
CA TYR A 65 -6.71 4.12 5.79
C TYR A 65 -7.66 4.56 4.66
N HIS A 66 -7.41 5.76 4.12
CA HIS A 66 -8.04 6.26 2.93
C HIS A 66 -7.22 5.93 1.68
N ALA A 67 -7.86 5.95 0.53
CA ALA A 67 -7.28 5.55 -0.74
C ALA A 67 -6.70 6.73 -1.53
N LEU A 68 -5.61 6.47 -2.25
CA LEU A 68 -5.06 7.34 -3.29
C LEU A 68 -4.91 6.54 -4.57
N ALA A 69 -5.37 7.07 -5.69
CA ALA A 69 -5.09 6.52 -7.01
C ALA A 69 -3.62 6.78 -7.38
N ILE A 70 -2.94 5.76 -7.91
CA ILE A 70 -1.55 5.90 -8.37
C ILE A 70 -1.56 6.61 -9.72
N THR A 71 -0.84 7.72 -9.82
CA THR A 71 -0.75 8.54 -11.04
C THR A 71 0.59 8.40 -11.74
N GLY A 72 1.64 7.99 -11.02
CA GLY A 72 2.96 7.85 -11.62
C GLY A 72 4.07 7.52 -10.63
N VAL A 73 5.27 7.95 -10.98
CA VAL A 73 6.49 7.80 -10.18
C VAL A 73 7.10 9.16 -9.92
N LEU A 74 7.63 9.36 -8.71
CA LEU A 74 8.22 10.63 -8.31
C LEU A 74 9.50 10.97 -9.06
N VAL A 75 10.29 9.96 -9.41
CA VAL A 75 11.55 10.12 -10.13
C VAL A 75 11.44 9.34 -11.43
N GLN A 76 11.52 10.06 -12.56
CA GLN A 76 11.59 9.44 -13.88
C GLN A 76 13.07 9.19 -14.24
N PRO A 77 13.40 8.10 -14.93
CA PRO A 77 14.79 7.75 -15.28
C PRO A 77 15.28 8.49 -16.53
N ASP A 78 15.25 9.84 -16.50
CA ASP A 78 15.61 10.69 -17.67
C ASP A 78 17.12 10.86 -17.85
N ASN A 79 17.90 10.57 -16.82
CA ASN A 79 19.37 10.63 -16.87
C ASN A 79 19.98 9.59 -15.89
N GLU A 80 21.32 9.37 -15.98
CA GLU A 80 22.02 8.33 -15.21
C GLU A 80 21.85 8.47 -13.68
N ASP A 81 21.80 9.69 -13.14
CA ASP A 81 21.64 9.92 -11.70
C ASP A 81 20.19 9.64 -11.26
N GLN A 82 19.22 10.02 -12.05
CA GLN A 82 17.81 9.71 -11.82
C GLN A 82 17.53 8.21 -12.00
N GLU A 83 18.16 7.57 -12.97
CA GLU A 83 18.09 6.12 -13.18
C GLU A 83 18.61 5.35 -11.97
N ARG A 84 19.74 5.76 -11.38
CA ARG A 84 20.26 5.16 -10.12
C ARG A 84 19.28 5.35 -8.97
N THR A 85 18.67 6.52 -8.85
CA THR A 85 17.67 6.80 -7.81
C THR A 85 16.43 5.97 -8.03
N PHE A 86 15.95 5.87 -9.26
CA PHE A 86 14.81 5.06 -9.67
C PHE A 86 15.02 3.57 -9.33
N HIS A 87 16.21 3.02 -9.63
CA HIS A 87 16.53 1.61 -9.30
C HIS A 87 16.67 1.35 -7.79
N SER A 88 17.10 2.35 -7.02
CA SER A 88 17.32 2.18 -5.58
C SER A 88 16.05 2.38 -4.75
N ARG A 89 15.21 3.31 -5.16
CA ARG A 89 13.92 3.65 -4.53
C ARG A 89 13.00 4.20 -5.59
N THR A 90 11.82 3.63 -5.70
CA THR A 90 10.78 4.10 -6.62
C THR A 90 9.58 4.61 -5.81
N PRO A 91 9.63 5.84 -5.26
CA PRO A 91 8.43 6.43 -4.66
C PRO A 91 7.41 6.68 -5.76
N LEU A 92 6.16 6.35 -5.47
CA LEU A 92 5.05 6.60 -6.37
C LEU A 92 4.48 8.00 -6.14
N THR A 93 3.69 8.46 -7.07
CA THR A 93 2.82 9.63 -6.91
C THR A 93 1.37 9.16 -6.96
N GLY A 94 0.52 9.83 -6.19
CA GLY A 94 -0.89 9.49 -6.12
C GLY A 94 -1.73 10.71 -5.80
N GLU A 95 -2.96 10.69 -6.25
CA GLU A 95 -3.95 11.74 -6.03
C GLU A 95 -5.32 11.11 -5.73
N ILE A 96 -6.30 11.95 -5.37
CA ILE A 96 -7.69 11.51 -5.24
C ILE A 96 -8.14 10.98 -6.60
N ALA A 97 -8.80 9.83 -6.61
CA ALA A 97 -9.24 9.18 -7.85
C ALA A 97 -10.18 10.10 -8.63
N THR A 98 -9.97 10.20 -9.93
CA THR A 98 -10.86 10.88 -10.86
C THR A 98 -11.51 9.87 -11.80
N GLU A 99 -12.50 10.29 -12.60
CA GLU A 99 -13.10 9.40 -13.62
C GLU A 99 -12.08 8.90 -14.65
N GLU A 100 -11.00 9.66 -14.86
CA GLU A 100 -9.91 9.32 -15.78
C GLU A 100 -8.83 8.44 -15.14
N SER A 101 -8.81 8.35 -13.80
CA SER A 101 -7.84 7.53 -13.08
C SER A 101 -8.09 6.04 -13.36
N PRO A 102 -7.04 5.26 -13.65
CA PRO A 102 -7.22 3.83 -13.84
C PRO A 102 -7.72 3.20 -12.53
N SER A 103 -8.97 2.76 -12.52
CA SER A 103 -9.72 2.26 -11.36
C SER A 103 -9.10 1.03 -10.65
N LEU A 104 -7.96 0.54 -11.13
CA LEU A 104 -7.31 -0.69 -10.65
C LEU A 104 -6.00 -0.46 -9.89
N SER A 105 -5.44 0.75 -9.91
CA SER A 105 -4.15 1.04 -9.27
C SER A 105 -4.31 2.11 -8.20
N PHE A 106 -4.50 1.69 -6.98
CA PHE A 106 -4.58 2.57 -5.82
C PHE A 106 -3.80 1.99 -4.64
N VAL A 107 -3.59 2.81 -3.63
CA VAL A 107 -2.95 2.47 -2.37
C VAL A 107 -3.80 2.95 -1.20
N LEU A 108 -3.63 2.34 -0.03
CA LEU A 108 -4.23 2.80 1.22
C LEU A 108 -3.18 3.45 2.10
N ALA A 109 -3.41 4.69 2.52
CA ALA A 109 -2.53 5.42 3.41
C ALA A 109 -2.47 4.77 4.81
N LEU A 110 -1.27 4.59 5.37
CA LEU A 110 -1.07 4.09 6.74
C LEU A 110 -0.93 5.22 7.76
N GLN A 111 -0.81 6.44 7.31
CA GLN A 111 -0.62 7.65 8.11
C GLN A 111 -1.22 8.83 7.39
N PRO A 112 -1.50 9.95 8.08
CA PRO A 112 -1.93 11.17 7.40
C PRO A 112 -0.85 11.64 6.41
N ILE A 113 -1.25 12.07 5.21
CA ILE A 113 -0.34 12.55 4.17
C ILE A 113 -0.87 13.89 3.66
N LYS A 114 -0.12 14.95 3.94
CA LYS A 114 -0.45 16.30 3.45
C LYS A 114 -0.10 16.45 1.97
N PRO A 115 -0.69 17.43 1.28
CA PRO A 115 -0.29 17.80 -0.07
C PRO A 115 1.22 17.97 -0.21
N GLY A 116 1.81 17.29 -1.18
CA GLY A 116 3.25 17.30 -1.46
C GLY A 116 4.11 16.40 -0.54
N ASP A 117 3.59 15.90 0.58
CA ASP A 117 4.33 15.04 1.49
C ASP A 117 4.37 13.58 1.03
N LEU A 118 5.43 12.88 1.47
CA LEU A 118 5.59 11.43 1.27
C LEU A 118 5.01 10.66 2.45
N GLY A 119 4.15 9.69 2.18
CA GLY A 119 3.58 8.79 3.17
C GLY A 119 3.78 7.32 2.85
N ARG A 120 3.67 6.50 3.89
CA ARG A 120 3.66 5.03 3.76
C ARG A 120 2.25 4.58 3.41
N CYS A 121 2.14 3.79 2.34
CA CYS A 121 0.87 3.26 1.85
C CYS A 121 0.98 1.75 1.62
N VAL A 122 -0.16 1.06 1.71
CA VAL A 122 -0.28 -0.37 1.38
C VAL A 122 -0.74 -0.50 -0.06
N LEU A 123 0.03 -1.21 -0.87
CA LEU A 123 -0.31 -1.55 -2.25
C LEU A 123 -0.90 -2.97 -2.35
N THR A 124 -0.40 -3.91 -1.55
CA THR A 124 -0.82 -5.32 -1.58
C THR A 124 -0.84 -5.94 -0.20
N GLY A 125 -1.69 -6.94 0.00
CA GLY A 125 -1.82 -7.70 1.25
C GLY A 125 -3.09 -7.40 2.02
N VAL A 126 -3.18 -7.93 3.24
CA VAL A 126 -4.33 -7.73 4.12
C VAL A 126 -4.13 -6.47 4.94
N THR A 127 -5.11 -5.57 4.93
CA THR A 127 -5.00 -4.26 5.59
C THR A 127 -6.36 -3.78 6.09
N PRO A 128 -6.43 -3.06 7.23
CA PRO A 128 -7.62 -2.30 7.58
C PRO A 128 -7.82 -1.14 6.60
N ALA A 129 -9.08 -0.75 6.41
CA ALA A 129 -9.48 0.39 5.59
C ALA A 129 -10.78 1.01 6.09
N ARG A 130 -11.04 2.25 5.69
CA ARG A 130 -12.35 2.87 5.80
C ARG A 130 -13.13 2.54 4.53
N VAL A 131 -14.34 2.01 4.69
CA VAL A 131 -15.20 1.59 3.58
C VAL A 131 -16.61 2.12 3.82
N PHE A 132 -17.18 2.77 2.84
CA PHE A 132 -18.59 3.15 2.87
C PHE A 132 -19.44 1.95 2.48
N ILE A 133 -20.12 1.37 3.46
CA ILE A 133 -20.96 0.19 3.27
C ILE A 133 -22.34 0.64 2.75
N THR A 134 -22.60 0.37 1.50
CA THR A 134 -23.88 0.65 0.84
C THR A 134 -24.91 -0.41 1.21
N ASN A 135 -24.50 -1.67 1.22
CA ASN A 135 -25.34 -2.80 1.60
C ASN A 135 -24.56 -3.78 2.49
N GLU A 136 -25.17 -4.22 3.58
CA GLU A 136 -24.56 -5.17 4.52
C GLU A 136 -24.20 -6.52 3.89
N THR A 137 -24.88 -6.89 2.81
CA THR A 137 -24.61 -8.15 2.09
C THR A 137 -23.41 -8.07 1.14
N ASP A 138 -22.88 -6.87 0.88
CA ASP A 138 -21.74 -6.71 -0.01
C ASP A 138 -20.48 -7.36 0.59
N THR A 139 -19.77 -8.10 -0.23
CA THR A 139 -18.53 -8.80 0.12
C THR A 139 -17.30 -8.27 -0.59
N THR A 140 -17.49 -7.23 -1.41
CA THR A 140 -16.44 -6.58 -2.19
C THR A 140 -16.60 -5.08 -2.14
N CYS A 141 -15.54 -4.35 -2.47
CA CYS A 141 -15.55 -2.88 -2.60
C CYS A 141 -14.71 -2.44 -3.79
N GLU A 142 -14.83 -1.16 -4.12
CA GLU A 142 -14.06 -0.50 -5.17
C GLU A 142 -13.81 0.97 -4.81
N LEU A 143 -12.83 1.58 -5.47
CA LEU A 143 -12.57 3.01 -5.34
C LEU A 143 -13.47 3.76 -6.33
N ALA A 144 -14.29 4.67 -5.81
CA ALA A 144 -15.10 5.57 -6.62
C ALA A 144 -14.28 6.81 -7.00
N ALA A 145 -14.67 7.46 -8.11
CA ALA A 145 -14.10 8.73 -8.50
C ALA A 145 -14.45 9.83 -7.48
N GLU A 146 -13.52 10.76 -7.26
CA GLU A 146 -13.61 11.90 -6.34
C GLU A 146 -13.75 11.52 -4.85
N GLU A 147 -13.55 10.24 -4.53
CA GLU A 147 -13.64 9.72 -3.19
C GLU A 147 -12.29 9.17 -2.69
N THR A 148 -12.04 9.32 -1.40
CA THR A 148 -10.89 8.72 -0.72
C THR A 148 -11.27 7.47 0.07
N VAL A 149 -12.58 7.26 0.29
CA VAL A 149 -13.15 6.11 0.97
C VAL A 149 -13.65 5.11 -0.06
N LEU A 150 -13.29 3.85 0.09
CA LEU A 150 -13.78 2.78 -0.79
C LEU A 150 -15.27 2.56 -0.58
N ALA A 151 -16.03 2.30 -1.64
CA ALA A 151 -17.46 1.99 -1.58
C ALA A 151 -17.71 0.48 -1.70
N SER A 152 -18.60 -0.07 -0.85
CA SER A 152 -18.98 -1.47 -0.99
C SER A 152 -19.88 -1.66 -2.20
N THR A 153 -19.68 -2.77 -2.89
CA THR A 153 -20.47 -3.15 -4.08
C THR A 153 -20.51 -4.67 -4.20
N PRO A 154 -21.59 -5.25 -4.73
CA PRO A 154 -21.68 -6.70 -4.88
C PRO A 154 -20.69 -7.29 -5.91
N MET A 155 -20.10 -6.46 -6.77
CA MET A 155 -19.21 -6.89 -7.85
C MET A 155 -17.92 -6.09 -7.92
N GLY A 156 -17.43 -5.57 -6.82
CA GLY A 156 -16.15 -4.85 -6.74
C GLY A 156 -14.94 -5.76 -6.94
N GLY A 157 -13.80 -5.12 -7.23
CA GLY A 157 -12.54 -5.82 -7.47
C GLY A 157 -11.79 -6.22 -6.19
N ILE A 158 -12.18 -5.71 -5.01
CA ILE A 158 -11.43 -5.83 -3.77
C ILE A 158 -12.27 -6.64 -2.77
N PRO A 159 -11.82 -7.83 -2.33
CA PRO A 159 -12.51 -8.61 -1.32
C PRO A 159 -12.52 -7.93 0.05
N ILE A 160 -13.67 -7.91 0.70
CA ILE A 160 -13.85 -7.55 2.10
C ILE A 160 -13.79 -8.84 2.92
N LEU A 161 -12.74 -9.01 3.73
CA LEU A 161 -12.56 -10.18 4.58
C LEU A 161 -13.37 -10.07 5.87
N TRP A 162 -13.54 -8.86 6.36
CA TRP A 162 -14.33 -8.54 7.55
C TRP A 162 -14.77 -7.08 7.49
N LYS A 163 -15.89 -6.76 8.07
CA LYS A 163 -16.40 -5.40 8.24
C LYS A 163 -17.27 -5.29 9.50
N GLU A 164 -17.39 -4.08 10.03
CA GLU A 164 -18.34 -3.74 11.08
C GLU A 164 -19.78 -3.89 10.53
N GLU A 165 -20.73 -4.14 11.44
CA GLU A 165 -22.15 -4.23 11.12
C GLU A 165 -22.75 -2.84 10.79
N GLY A 166 -23.78 -2.84 9.96
CA GLY A 166 -24.52 -1.64 9.54
C GLY A 166 -23.98 -1.02 8.25
N THR A 167 -24.68 0.03 7.81
CA THR A 167 -24.37 0.81 6.60
C THR A 167 -23.64 2.11 6.93
N GLY A 168 -23.15 2.82 5.92
CA GLY A 168 -22.34 4.03 6.06
C GLY A 168 -20.85 3.73 6.16
N GLU A 169 -20.06 4.72 6.57
CA GLU A 169 -18.61 4.57 6.70
C GLU A 169 -18.26 3.69 7.91
N LYS A 170 -17.56 2.59 7.64
CA LYS A 170 -17.24 1.52 8.59
C LYS A 170 -15.77 1.10 8.48
N TRP A 171 -15.27 0.49 9.55
CA TRP A 171 -14.02 -0.24 9.47
C TRP A 171 -14.23 -1.56 8.73
N ALA A 172 -13.28 -1.87 7.86
CA ALA A 172 -13.23 -3.15 7.16
C ALA A 172 -11.78 -3.66 7.08
N VAL A 173 -11.63 -4.95 6.87
CA VAL A 173 -10.36 -5.59 6.54
C VAL A 173 -10.43 -6.07 5.10
N LEU A 174 -9.50 -5.60 4.29
CA LEU A 174 -9.46 -5.83 2.85
C LEU A 174 -8.27 -6.70 2.45
N GLU A 175 -8.40 -7.42 1.34
CA GLU A 175 -7.29 -8.11 0.68
C GLU A 175 -6.95 -7.37 -0.63
N LEU A 176 -5.84 -6.60 -0.60
CA LEU A 176 -5.36 -5.85 -1.75
C LEU A 176 -4.43 -6.70 -2.63
N GLY A 177 -4.43 -6.42 -3.93
CA GLY A 177 -3.51 -7.05 -4.89
C GLY A 177 -3.83 -8.50 -5.22
N ARG A 178 -4.95 -9.02 -4.76
CA ARG A 178 -5.46 -10.30 -5.26
C ARG A 178 -6.08 -10.05 -6.63
N PRO A 179 -5.64 -10.77 -7.68
CA PRO A 179 -6.35 -10.71 -8.94
C PRO A 179 -7.79 -11.16 -8.70
N SER A 180 -8.75 -10.26 -8.93
CA SER A 180 -10.16 -10.63 -8.87
C SER A 180 -10.41 -11.74 -9.88
N PRO A 181 -11.00 -12.88 -9.49
CA PRO A 181 -11.30 -13.92 -10.44
C PRO A 181 -12.32 -13.37 -11.45
N GLY A 182 -11.81 -12.90 -12.59
CA GLY A 182 -12.59 -12.86 -13.80
C GLY A 182 -13.59 -11.72 -13.98
N ARG A 183 -13.35 -10.50 -13.48
CA ARG A 183 -14.08 -9.35 -14.03
C ARG A 183 -13.47 -9.00 -15.39
N VAL A 184 -14.09 -9.50 -16.45
CA VAL A 184 -13.83 -9.05 -17.82
C VAL A 184 -14.84 -7.94 -18.11
N THR A 185 -14.37 -6.70 -18.18
CA THR A 185 -15.18 -5.62 -18.75
C THR A 185 -15.13 -5.78 -20.26
N ALA A 186 -16.22 -6.23 -20.86
CA ALA A 186 -16.35 -6.36 -22.30
C ALA A 186 -17.28 -5.24 -22.80
N ILE A 187 -16.82 -4.45 -23.73
CA ILE A 187 -17.67 -3.57 -24.51
C ILE A 187 -18.35 -4.47 -25.55
N LEU A 188 -19.64 -4.67 -25.39
CA LEU A 188 -20.43 -5.45 -26.34
C LEU A 188 -20.88 -4.54 -27.48
N GLY A 189 -20.54 -4.90 -28.68
CA GLY A 189 -21.12 -4.27 -29.87
C GLY A 189 -22.60 -4.53 -30.01
N ALA A 190 -23.25 -3.95 -31.03
CA ALA A 190 -24.65 -4.17 -31.31
C ALA A 190 -24.97 -5.67 -31.49
N ALA A 191 -26.05 -6.12 -30.87
CA ALA A 191 -26.49 -7.50 -30.95
C ALA A 191 -26.76 -7.93 -32.41
N GLN A 192 -26.17 -9.02 -32.85
CA GLN A 192 -26.39 -9.58 -34.18
C GLN A 192 -27.13 -10.91 -34.06
N ALA A 193 -28.22 -11.05 -34.81
CA ALA A 193 -28.98 -12.31 -34.85
C ALA A 193 -28.14 -13.42 -35.48
N ILE A 194 -28.14 -14.61 -34.86
CA ILE A 194 -27.52 -15.79 -35.44
C ILE A 194 -28.53 -16.42 -36.41
N PRO A 195 -28.24 -16.45 -37.73
CA PRO A 195 -29.24 -16.82 -38.74
C PRO A 195 -29.81 -18.23 -38.59
N THR A 196 -29.07 -19.12 -37.92
CA THR A 196 -29.42 -20.54 -37.80
C THR A 196 -30.07 -20.94 -36.48
N GLU A 197 -30.19 -20.04 -35.51
CA GLU A 197 -30.70 -20.36 -34.19
C GLU A 197 -31.75 -19.32 -33.74
N ARG A 198 -32.97 -19.78 -33.51
CA ARG A 198 -34.05 -18.95 -32.92
C ARG A 198 -33.66 -18.53 -31.50
N ASN A 199 -33.75 -17.22 -31.21
CA ASN A 199 -33.51 -16.64 -29.89
C ASN A 199 -32.06 -16.66 -29.39
N ARG A 200 -31.05 -16.79 -30.26
CA ARG A 200 -29.65 -16.59 -29.94
C ARG A 200 -29.08 -15.36 -30.63
N TRP A 201 -28.25 -14.62 -29.90
CA TRP A 201 -27.60 -13.40 -30.33
C TRP A 201 -26.11 -13.48 -30.11
N ARG A 202 -25.35 -12.99 -31.06
CA ARG A 202 -23.90 -12.85 -30.94
C ARG A 202 -23.57 -11.38 -30.71
N TYR A 203 -22.72 -11.11 -29.75
CA TYR A 203 -22.17 -9.77 -29.49
C TYR A 203 -20.71 -9.78 -29.92
N PRO A 204 -20.32 -9.06 -30.98
CA PRO A 204 -18.91 -8.93 -31.35
C PRO A 204 -18.20 -8.10 -30.30
N TRP A 205 -16.96 -8.45 -30.06
CA TRP A 205 -16.05 -7.66 -29.25
C TRP A 205 -15.64 -6.44 -30.05
N VAL A 206 -15.60 -5.27 -29.45
CA VAL A 206 -15.14 -4.00 -30.05
C VAL A 206 -13.90 -3.52 -29.34
#